data_6b9275f05447509f8b3de7b1ec8eb0b4
#
_entry.id   6b9275f05447509f8b3de7b1ec8eb0b4
#
_cell.length_a   1.000
_cell.length_b   1.000
_cell.length_c   1.000
_cell.angle_alpha   90.00
_cell.angle_beta   90.00
_cell.angle_gamma   90.00
#
_symmetry.space_group_name_H-M   'P 1'
#
loop_
_entity.id
_entity.type
_entity.pdbx_description
1 polymer ?
#
loop_
_entity_poly.entity_id
_entity_poly.type
_entity_poly.pdbx_seq_one_letter_code
_entity_poly.pdbx_strand_id
1 'polypeptide(L)'
;MSAGASANPGPKKFYGKYRGLVVDNVDPMQTGRIMAQVPDVLGLVPSSWAMPCVPVAGIQAGAFMVPPIGSQVWMEFEQGNPDYPIWTGGFWGTVAEIPVLATAPPAVPPGQNIVFQTTMQSTLVLSDAPPTPLTGGIILKSGASLMVINASGIYINAPIVAINETALVVVGP
;
A
#
# COMPACT_ATOMS: atom_id res chain seq x y z
N MET A 1 7.45 -22.07 -57.68
CA MET A 1 6.86 -20.93 -56.95
C MET A 1 6.40 -21.46 -55.61
N SER A 2 7.20 -21.25 -54.57
CA SER A 2 6.87 -21.68 -53.20
C SER A 2 6.06 -20.54 -52.54
N ALA A 3 4.80 -20.79 -52.28
CA ALA A 3 3.94 -19.89 -51.51
C ALA A 3 4.46 -19.92 -50.05
N GLY A 4 5.08 -18.83 -49.62
CA GLY A 4 5.46 -18.64 -48.24
C GLY A 4 4.21 -18.70 -47.34
N ALA A 5 4.15 -19.67 -46.46
CA ALA A 5 3.15 -19.73 -45.42
C ALA A 5 3.26 -18.48 -44.56
N SER A 6 2.26 -17.60 -44.63
CA SER A 6 2.09 -16.49 -43.70
C SER A 6 1.89 -17.07 -42.33
N ALA A 7 2.96 -17.05 -41.48
CA ALA A 7 2.86 -17.40 -40.10
C ALA A 7 1.84 -16.48 -39.44
N ASN A 8 0.73 -17.05 -38.96
CA ASN A 8 -0.24 -16.30 -38.19
C ASN A 8 0.50 -15.76 -36.94
N PRO A 9 0.59 -14.44 -36.74
CA PRO A 9 1.23 -13.92 -35.54
C PRO A 9 0.45 -14.45 -34.34
N GLY A 10 1.13 -15.21 -33.47
CA GLY A 10 0.52 -15.72 -32.24
C GLY A 10 -0.10 -14.60 -31.41
N PRO A 11 -0.84 -14.94 -30.34
CA PRO A 11 -1.51 -13.95 -29.51
C PRO A 11 -0.53 -12.89 -29.03
N LYS A 12 -0.98 -11.62 -29.05
CA LYS A 12 -0.16 -10.48 -28.62
C LYS A 12 0.27 -10.69 -27.17
N LYS A 13 1.56 -10.54 -26.89
CA LYS A 13 2.14 -10.67 -25.55
C LYS A 13 2.48 -9.31 -24.97
N PHE A 14 2.26 -9.14 -23.67
CA PHE A 14 2.46 -7.89 -22.95
C PHE A 14 3.47 -8.11 -21.81
N TYR A 15 4.69 -7.67 -22.02
CA TYR A 15 5.79 -7.80 -21.04
C TYR A 15 6.11 -6.45 -20.40
N GLY A 16 6.64 -6.49 -19.17
CA GLY A 16 6.98 -5.32 -18.38
C GLY A 16 5.81 -4.80 -17.55
N LYS A 17 5.94 -3.57 -17.06
CA LYS A 17 4.97 -2.94 -16.15
C LYS A 17 4.05 -1.99 -16.90
N TYR A 18 2.78 -2.08 -16.58
CA TYR A 18 1.72 -1.23 -17.10
C TYR A 18 1.05 -0.48 -15.95
N ARG A 19 0.57 0.72 -16.22
CA ARG A 19 -0.20 1.48 -15.22
C ARG A 19 -1.61 0.95 -15.16
N GLY A 20 -2.10 0.70 -13.92
CA GLY A 20 -3.46 0.28 -13.66
C GLY A 20 -4.13 1.16 -12.61
N LEU A 21 -5.45 1.23 -12.69
CA LEU A 21 -6.31 1.85 -11.69
C LEU A 21 -7.18 0.76 -11.05
N VAL A 22 -7.13 0.61 -9.75
CA VAL A 22 -7.95 -0.37 -9.02
C VAL A 22 -9.43 -0.01 -9.14
N VAL A 23 -10.23 -0.94 -9.64
CA VAL A 23 -11.69 -0.77 -9.79
C VAL A 23 -12.50 -1.70 -8.89
N ASP A 24 -11.89 -2.80 -8.45
CA ASP A 24 -12.48 -3.71 -7.46
C ASP A 24 -11.37 -4.38 -6.64
N ASN A 25 -11.59 -4.50 -5.33
CA ASN A 25 -10.70 -5.17 -4.38
C ASN A 25 -11.44 -6.09 -3.41
N VAL A 26 -12.72 -6.36 -3.68
CA VAL A 26 -13.54 -7.29 -2.89
C VAL A 26 -13.36 -8.70 -3.46
N ASP A 27 -12.19 -9.26 -3.24
CA ASP A 27 -11.81 -10.59 -3.75
C ASP A 27 -12.66 -11.70 -3.11
N PRO A 28 -13.47 -12.45 -3.89
CA PRO A 28 -14.27 -13.56 -3.37
C PRO A 28 -13.45 -14.69 -2.74
N MET A 29 -12.19 -14.85 -3.17
CA MET A 29 -11.27 -15.85 -2.60
C MET A 29 -10.46 -15.35 -1.41
N GLN A 30 -10.56 -14.05 -1.09
CA GLN A 30 -9.84 -13.41 0.04
C GLN A 30 -8.32 -13.64 0.02
N THR A 31 -7.74 -13.71 -1.17
CA THR A 31 -6.29 -13.89 -1.38
C THR A 31 -5.56 -12.59 -1.71
N GLY A 32 -6.26 -11.45 -1.64
CA GLY A 32 -5.69 -10.13 -1.90
C GLY A 32 -5.60 -9.76 -3.38
N ARG A 33 -6.43 -10.41 -4.22
CA ARG A 33 -6.53 -10.06 -5.64
C ARG A 33 -7.30 -8.75 -5.82
N ILE A 34 -7.04 -8.10 -6.93
CA ILE A 34 -7.75 -6.89 -7.36
C ILE A 34 -8.18 -7.02 -8.81
N MET A 35 -9.17 -6.24 -9.22
CA MET A 35 -9.41 -5.94 -10.63
C MET A 35 -8.94 -4.51 -10.92
N ALA A 36 -8.22 -4.33 -12.02
CA ALA A 36 -7.70 -3.05 -12.41
C ALA A 36 -8.04 -2.71 -13.87
N GLN A 37 -8.30 -1.45 -14.13
CA GLN A 37 -8.35 -0.93 -15.50
C GLN A 37 -6.91 -0.67 -15.96
N VAL A 38 -6.52 -1.27 -17.10
CA VAL A 38 -5.16 -1.18 -17.68
C VAL A 38 -5.28 -0.68 -19.12
N PRO A 39 -5.36 0.64 -19.35
CA PRO A 39 -5.73 1.19 -20.66
C PRO A 39 -4.80 0.76 -21.81
N ASP A 40 -3.51 0.65 -21.55
CA ASP A 40 -2.51 0.31 -22.59
C ASP A 40 -2.58 -1.16 -23.04
N VAL A 41 -3.30 -2.02 -22.31
CA VAL A 41 -3.42 -3.46 -22.59
C VAL A 41 -4.87 -3.86 -22.89
N LEU A 42 -5.79 -3.45 -22.03
CA LEU A 42 -7.19 -3.87 -22.03
C LEU A 42 -8.17 -2.76 -22.42
N GLY A 43 -7.69 -1.54 -22.67
CA GLY A 43 -8.55 -0.39 -22.95
C GLY A 43 -9.40 -0.04 -21.72
N LEU A 44 -10.71 0.06 -21.93
CA LEU A 44 -11.65 0.42 -20.86
C LEU A 44 -12.19 -0.78 -20.07
N VAL A 45 -11.88 -1.99 -20.50
CA VAL A 45 -12.36 -3.21 -19.83
C VAL A 45 -11.46 -3.51 -18.62
N PRO A 46 -12.03 -3.75 -17.43
CA PRO A 46 -11.25 -4.19 -16.29
C PRO A 46 -10.54 -5.53 -16.56
N SER A 47 -9.40 -5.73 -15.91
CA SER A 47 -8.70 -7.01 -15.93
C SER A 47 -9.53 -8.11 -15.24
N SER A 48 -9.19 -9.37 -15.47
CA SER A 48 -9.54 -10.45 -14.56
C SER A 48 -8.90 -10.20 -13.18
N TRP A 49 -9.20 -11.04 -12.17
CA TRP A 49 -8.62 -10.94 -10.84
C TRP A 49 -7.10 -11.09 -10.87
N ALA A 50 -6.39 -10.00 -10.64
CA ALA A 50 -4.93 -9.92 -10.62
C ALA A 50 -4.37 -10.47 -9.31
N MET A 51 -3.44 -11.41 -9.41
CA MET A 51 -2.75 -12.00 -8.26
C MET A 51 -1.84 -10.97 -7.58
N PRO A 52 -1.73 -10.97 -6.24
CA PRO A 52 -0.79 -10.12 -5.53
C PRO A 52 0.65 -10.61 -5.69
N CYS A 53 1.58 -9.71 -6.00
CA CYS A 53 3.01 -9.91 -5.81
C CYS A 53 3.44 -9.13 -4.59
N VAL A 54 3.48 -9.79 -3.44
CA VAL A 54 3.80 -9.19 -2.15
C VAL A 54 5.22 -9.54 -1.71
N PRO A 55 5.87 -8.75 -0.84
CA PRO A 55 7.23 -9.00 -0.39
C PRO A 55 7.42 -10.36 0.30
N VAL A 56 6.41 -10.81 1.05
CA VAL A 56 6.43 -12.09 1.76
C VAL A 56 5.02 -12.67 1.80
N ALA A 57 4.89 -13.93 1.42
CA ALA A 57 3.68 -14.73 1.58
C ALA A 57 4.04 -16.17 1.98
N GLY A 58 3.35 -16.73 2.96
CA GLY A 58 3.55 -18.10 3.45
C GLY A 58 2.32 -18.60 4.19
N ILE A 59 2.41 -19.82 4.73
CA ILE A 59 1.31 -20.41 5.50
C ILE A 59 1.15 -19.63 6.81
N GLN A 60 0.03 -18.91 6.96
CA GLN A 60 -0.28 -18.08 8.13
C GLN A 60 0.79 -16.98 8.41
N ALA A 61 1.56 -16.57 7.37
CA ALA A 61 2.60 -15.56 7.49
C ALA A 61 2.72 -14.72 6.23
N GLY A 62 2.99 -13.42 6.38
CA GLY A 62 3.20 -12.54 5.24
C GLY A 62 2.82 -11.08 5.49
N ALA A 63 2.96 -10.27 4.44
CA ALA A 63 2.49 -8.89 4.40
C ALA A 63 1.18 -8.84 3.59
N PHE A 64 0.07 -8.59 4.26
CA PHE A 64 -1.24 -8.50 3.61
C PHE A 64 -1.69 -7.03 3.56
N MET A 65 -1.56 -6.42 2.39
CA MET A 65 -1.92 -5.03 2.14
C MET A 65 -2.56 -4.96 0.75
N VAL A 66 -3.88 -4.74 0.70
CA VAL A 66 -4.62 -4.66 -0.56
C VAL A 66 -4.87 -3.20 -0.91
N PRO A 67 -4.52 -2.75 -2.13
CA PRO A 67 -4.75 -1.37 -2.55
C PRO A 67 -6.25 -1.02 -2.51
N PRO A 68 -6.64 0.15 -1.98
CA PRO A 68 -8.01 0.65 -2.06
C PRO A 68 -8.47 0.87 -3.51
N ILE A 69 -9.78 0.81 -3.74
CA ILE A 69 -10.38 1.22 -5.02
C ILE A 69 -9.98 2.67 -5.32
N GLY A 70 -9.61 2.95 -6.57
CA GLY A 70 -9.07 4.24 -7.01
C GLY A 70 -7.56 4.40 -6.85
N SER A 71 -6.87 3.45 -6.21
CA SER A 71 -5.39 3.47 -6.13
C SER A 71 -4.75 3.15 -7.46
N GLN A 72 -3.59 3.75 -7.70
CA GLN A 72 -2.77 3.46 -8.87
C GLN A 72 -1.79 2.32 -8.55
N VAL A 73 -1.73 1.34 -9.46
CA VAL A 73 -0.93 0.12 -9.30
C VAL A 73 -0.11 -0.18 -10.53
N TRP A 74 1.01 -0.87 -10.32
CA TRP A 74 1.77 -1.48 -11.41
C TRP A 74 1.22 -2.87 -11.69
N MET A 75 0.91 -3.11 -12.97
CA MET A 75 0.37 -4.37 -13.47
C MET A 75 1.39 -5.06 -14.37
N GLU A 76 1.51 -6.35 -14.20
CA GLU A 76 2.26 -7.27 -15.06
C GLU A 76 1.33 -8.39 -15.50
N PHE A 77 1.79 -9.21 -16.45
CA PHE A 77 1.00 -10.31 -16.98
C PHE A 77 1.88 -11.56 -17.06
N GLU A 78 1.41 -12.65 -16.49
CA GLU A 78 2.15 -13.91 -16.43
C GLU A 78 2.48 -14.38 -17.85
N GLN A 79 3.77 -14.51 -18.14
CA GLN A 79 4.28 -14.83 -19.49
C GLN A 79 3.72 -13.91 -20.59
N GLY A 80 3.37 -12.67 -20.24
CA GLY A 80 2.79 -11.69 -21.15
C GLY A 80 1.34 -11.96 -21.53
N ASN A 81 0.64 -12.87 -20.87
CA ASN A 81 -0.76 -13.19 -21.17
C ASN A 81 -1.71 -12.27 -20.37
N PRO A 82 -2.51 -11.41 -21.03
CA PRO A 82 -3.42 -10.48 -20.33
C PRO A 82 -4.51 -11.15 -19.51
N ASP A 83 -4.78 -12.43 -19.71
CA ASP A 83 -5.77 -13.19 -18.93
C ASP A 83 -5.26 -13.55 -17.52
N TYR A 84 -3.93 -13.46 -17.29
CA TYR A 84 -3.29 -13.75 -16.01
C TYR A 84 -2.56 -12.51 -15.48
N PRO A 85 -3.31 -11.50 -15.02
CA PRO A 85 -2.73 -10.27 -14.47
C PRO A 85 -2.13 -10.50 -13.08
N ILE A 86 -1.07 -9.74 -12.78
CA ILE A 86 -0.42 -9.67 -11.49
C ILE A 86 -0.28 -8.20 -11.12
N TRP A 87 -0.65 -7.79 -9.90
CA TRP A 87 -0.32 -6.47 -9.39
C TRP A 87 0.94 -6.52 -8.53
N THR A 88 1.89 -5.60 -8.76
CA THR A 88 3.25 -5.69 -8.21
C THR A 88 3.61 -4.48 -7.34
N GLY A 89 2.64 -3.77 -6.82
CA GLY A 89 2.82 -2.60 -5.97
C GLY A 89 2.04 -1.39 -6.48
N GLY A 90 2.10 -0.30 -5.71
CA GLY A 90 1.42 0.95 -6.01
C GLY A 90 2.38 2.07 -6.39
N PHE A 91 1.83 3.17 -6.89
CA PHE A 91 2.51 4.44 -7.05
C PHE A 91 1.53 5.59 -6.81
N TRP A 92 2.06 6.75 -6.48
CA TRP A 92 1.27 7.96 -6.32
C TRP A 92 1.34 8.80 -7.60
N GLY A 93 0.19 9.22 -8.09
CA GLY A 93 0.09 10.08 -9.26
C GLY A 93 0.38 11.55 -8.92
N THR A 94 0.05 11.95 -7.68
CA THR A 94 0.23 13.32 -7.18
C THR A 94 0.70 13.33 -5.72
N VAL A 95 1.28 14.44 -5.30
CA VAL A 95 1.72 14.63 -3.90
C VAL A 95 0.54 14.59 -2.91
N ALA A 96 -0.67 14.90 -3.36
CA ALA A 96 -1.87 14.90 -2.52
C ALA A 96 -2.30 13.48 -2.09
N GLU A 97 -1.82 12.45 -2.78
CA GLU A 97 -2.10 11.04 -2.47
C GLU A 97 -1.15 10.48 -1.41
N ILE A 98 -0.02 11.16 -1.18
CA ILE A 98 1.00 10.71 -0.23
C ILE A 98 0.52 10.97 1.21
N PRO A 99 0.71 10.02 2.15
CA PRO A 99 0.40 10.27 3.56
C PRO A 99 1.08 11.56 4.07
N VAL A 100 0.33 12.46 4.68
CA VAL A 100 0.82 13.78 5.11
C VAL A 100 2.06 13.66 6.01
N LEU A 101 2.10 12.66 6.91
CA LEU A 101 3.24 12.44 7.80
C LEU A 101 4.50 11.96 7.08
N ALA A 102 4.42 11.52 5.83
CA ALA A 102 5.58 11.18 5.03
C ALA A 102 6.33 12.43 4.51
N THR A 103 5.61 13.54 4.33
CA THR A 103 6.14 14.79 3.77
C THR A 103 6.10 15.97 4.74
N ALA A 104 5.49 15.78 5.94
CA ALA A 104 5.40 16.84 6.95
C ALA A 104 6.77 17.17 7.55
N PRO A 105 7.07 18.44 7.86
CA PRO A 105 8.27 18.80 8.59
C PRO A 105 8.34 18.07 9.94
N PRO A 106 9.55 17.61 10.38
CA PRO A 106 10.87 17.89 9.79
C PRO A 106 11.31 16.88 8.71
N ALA A 107 10.40 16.10 8.15
CA ALA A 107 10.72 15.19 7.04
C ALA A 107 11.04 15.98 5.76
N VAL A 108 12.18 16.63 5.76
CA VAL A 108 12.70 17.33 4.57
C VAL A 108 13.54 16.33 3.78
N PRO A 109 13.42 16.23 2.46
CA PRO A 109 14.28 15.39 1.64
C PRO A 109 15.77 15.63 1.90
N PRO A 110 16.56 14.53 1.95
CA PRO A 110 16.17 13.15 1.72
C PRO A 110 15.33 12.61 2.87
N GLY A 111 14.04 12.32 2.56
CA GLY A 111 13.00 11.95 3.50
C GLY A 111 13.42 10.86 4.49
N GLN A 112 13.17 11.12 5.75
CA GLN A 112 13.65 10.31 6.87
C GLN A 112 12.52 9.56 7.56
N ASN A 113 11.29 9.64 7.01
CA ASN A 113 10.13 8.96 7.58
C ASN A 113 9.75 7.74 6.74
N ILE A 114 9.60 6.58 7.42
CA ILE A 114 8.92 5.41 6.88
C ILE A 114 7.51 5.45 7.44
N VAL A 115 6.49 5.47 6.58
CA VAL A 115 5.09 5.64 6.98
C VAL A 115 4.24 4.51 6.42
N PHE A 116 3.52 3.82 7.31
CA PHE A 116 2.42 2.92 6.95
C PHE A 116 1.12 3.53 7.45
N GLN A 117 0.19 3.78 6.55
CA GLN A 117 -1.07 4.45 6.89
C GLN A 117 -2.26 3.77 6.21
N THR A 118 -3.33 3.57 6.98
CA THR A 118 -4.61 3.10 6.44
C THR A 118 -5.42 4.28 5.87
N THR A 119 -6.45 3.99 5.08
CA THR A 119 -7.37 5.00 4.55
C THR A 119 -8.06 5.82 5.64
N MET A 120 -8.26 5.25 6.83
CA MET A 120 -8.82 5.93 8.00
C MET A 120 -7.74 6.59 8.87
N GLN A 121 -6.52 6.75 8.33
CA GLN A 121 -5.39 7.45 8.95
C GLN A 121 -4.86 6.83 10.26
N SER A 122 -5.09 5.53 10.49
CA SER A 122 -4.31 4.80 11.49
C SER A 122 -2.90 4.62 10.95
N THR A 123 -1.89 5.08 11.70
CA THR A 123 -0.55 5.33 11.15
C THR A 123 0.53 4.75 12.07
N LEU A 124 1.52 4.08 11.45
CA LEU A 124 2.82 3.78 12.02
C LEU A 124 3.86 4.63 11.30
N VAL A 125 4.67 5.37 12.06
CA VAL A 125 5.80 6.15 11.52
C VAL A 125 7.08 5.71 12.21
N LEU A 126 8.15 5.52 11.43
CA LEU A 126 9.53 5.49 11.88
C LEU A 126 10.20 6.76 11.39
N SER A 127 10.72 7.59 12.29
CA SER A 127 11.22 8.92 11.96
C SER A 127 12.56 9.20 12.64
N ASP A 128 13.51 9.69 11.86
CA ASP A 128 14.81 10.19 12.34
C ASP A 128 14.77 11.66 12.77
N ALA A 129 13.57 12.26 12.82
CA ALA A 129 13.40 13.62 13.31
C ALA A 129 13.92 13.80 14.75
N PRO A 130 14.35 15.00 15.14
CA PRO A 130 14.72 15.28 16.53
C PRO A 130 13.60 14.88 17.50
N PRO A 131 13.94 14.21 18.62
CA PRO A 131 12.95 13.67 19.54
C PRO A 131 12.21 14.78 20.29
N THR A 132 10.90 14.74 20.24
CA THR A 132 9.98 15.50 21.10
C THR A 132 8.87 14.58 21.58
N PRO A 133 8.04 14.99 22.56
CA PRO A 133 6.87 14.21 22.98
C PRO A 133 5.87 13.90 21.83
N LEU A 134 6.04 14.50 20.66
CA LEU A 134 5.12 14.34 19.53
C LEU A 134 5.80 13.91 18.23
N THR A 135 7.14 13.92 18.17
CA THR A 135 7.89 13.66 16.94
C THR A 135 9.16 12.83 17.21
N GLY A 136 9.65 12.21 16.15
CA GLY A 136 10.88 11.40 16.17
C GLY A 136 10.70 10.02 16.81
N GLY A 137 11.44 9.06 16.32
CA GLY A 137 11.37 7.67 16.76
C GLY A 137 10.18 6.90 16.17
N ILE A 138 9.55 6.06 16.99
CA ILE A 138 8.40 5.23 16.60
C ILE A 138 7.13 5.94 17.02
N ILE A 139 6.22 6.17 16.09
CA ILE A 139 4.95 6.83 16.34
C ILE A 139 3.81 5.90 15.93
N LEU A 140 2.91 5.60 16.86
CA LEU A 140 1.65 4.92 16.62
C LEU A 140 0.51 5.91 16.83
N LYS A 141 -0.31 6.13 15.80
CA LYS A 141 -1.43 7.09 15.86
C LYS A 141 -2.71 6.46 15.35
N SER A 142 -3.81 6.71 16.06
CA SER A 142 -5.16 6.40 15.60
C SER A 142 -6.15 7.42 16.18
N GLY A 143 -6.78 8.22 15.31
CA GLY A 143 -7.62 9.32 15.74
C GLY A 143 -6.90 10.31 16.68
N ALA A 144 -7.44 10.53 17.86
CA ALA A 144 -6.85 11.38 18.90
C ALA A 144 -5.76 10.68 19.74
N SER A 145 -5.64 9.36 19.64
CA SER A 145 -4.68 8.58 20.42
C SER A 145 -3.32 8.52 19.73
N LEU A 146 -2.26 8.72 20.51
CA LEU A 146 -0.88 8.78 20.06
C LEU A 146 0.03 8.08 21.08
N MET A 147 0.92 7.23 20.60
CA MET A 147 2.06 6.73 21.35
C MET A 147 3.34 7.10 20.59
N VAL A 148 4.31 7.66 21.32
CA VAL A 148 5.64 7.98 20.77
C VAL A 148 6.69 7.32 21.64
N ILE A 149 7.62 6.61 21.00
CA ILE A 149 8.79 6.00 21.63
C ILE A 149 10.03 6.62 20.97
N ASN A 150 10.82 7.35 21.72
CA ASN A 150 12.04 7.98 21.23
C ASN A 150 13.11 8.06 22.34
N ALA A 151 14.26 8.68 22.04
CA ALA A 151 15.37 8.82 22.98
C ALA A 151 15.04 9.65 24.25
N SER A 152 13.98 10.47 24.23
CA SER A 152 13.54 11.27 25.39
C SER A 152 12.59 10.51 26.29
N GLY A 153 11.97 9.41 25.83
CA GLY A 153 11.04 8.61 26.63
C GLY A 153 9.92 7.94 25.81
N ILE A 154 8.92 7.46 26.54
CA ILE A 154 7.68 6.90 26.02
C ILE A 154 6.55 7.85 26.42
N TYR A 155 5.86 8.36 25.44
CA TYR A 155 4.75 9.31 25.59
C TYR A 155 3.47 8.67 25.10
N ILE A 156 2.43 8.66 25.94
CA ILE A 156 1.11 8.17 25.57
C ILE A 156 0.14 9.35 25.78
N ASN A 157 -0.53 9.72 24.72
CA ASN A 157 -1.58 10.75 24.72
C ASN A 157 -2.85 10.15 24.13
N ALA A 158 -3.88 10.02 24.95
CA ALA A 158 -5.18 9.49 24.56
C ALA A 158 -6.25 10.02 25.54
N PRO A 159 -7.52 10.06 25.13
CA PRO A 159 -8.62 10.42 26.05
C PRO A 159 -8.68 9.50 27.28
N ILE A 160 -8.33 8.23 27.10
CA ILE A 160 -8.25 7.24 28.17
C ILE A 160 -7.02 6.38 27.94
N VAL A 161 -6.22 6.18 28.99
CA VAL A 161 -5.13 5.20 29.02
C VAL A 161 -5.46 4.17 30.08
N ALA A 162 -5.72 2.92 29.68
CA ALA A 162 -5.97 1.80 30.59
C ALA A 162 -4.79 0.82 30.54
N ILE A 163 -4.30 0.44 31.70
CA ILE A 163 -3.23 -0.56 31.85
C ILE A 163 -3.82 -1.75 32.61
N ASN A 164 -3.65 -2.97 32.07
CA ASN A 164 -4.31 -4.17 32.59
C ASN A 164 -5.82 -3.94 32.78
N GLU A 165 -6.49 -3.49 31.71
CA GLU A 165 -7.93 -3.18 31.66
C GLU A 165 -8.33 -2.09 32.68
N THR A 166 -8.29 -2.38 33.97
CA THR A 166 -8.73 -1.50 35.06
C THR A 166 -7.71 -1.26 36.15
N ALA A 167 -6.52 -1.88 36.08
CA ALA A 167 -5.50 -1.74 37.12
C ALA A 167 -4.98 -0.30 37.28
N LEU A 168 -4.88 0.42 36.15
CA LEU A 168 -4.59 1.85 36.14
C LEU A 168 -5.34 2.47 34.93
N VAL A 169 -6.24 3.42 35.23
CA VAL A 169 -6.93 4.20 34.20
C VAL A 169 -6.62 5.67 34.44
N VAL A 170 -6.06 6.33 33.44
CA VAL A 170 -5.83 7.78 33.43
C VAL A 170 -6.74 8.37 32.36
N VAL A 171 -7.62 9.29 32.79
CA VAL A 171 -8.51 10.02 31.90
C VAL A 171 -7.91 11.41 31.69
N GLY A 172 -7.74 11.82 30.45
CA GLY A 172 -7.29 13.15 30.09
C GLY A 172 -8.33 14.22 30.45
N PRO A 173 -7.92 15.46 30.59
CA PRO A 173 -8.81 16.60 30.82
C PRO A 173 -9.73 16.87 29.62
#